data_58addc695c2d96957f33b05bd3319f7b
#
_entry.id   58addc695c2d96957f33b05bd3319f7b
#
_cell.length_a   1.000
_cell.length_b   1.000
_cell.length_c   1.000
_cell.angle_alpha   90.00
_cell.angle_beta   90.00
_cell.angle_gamma   90.00
#
_symmetry.space_group_name_H-M   'P 1'
#
loop_
_entity.id
_entity.type
_entity.pdbx_description
1 polymer ?
#
loop_
_entity_poly.entity_id
_entity_poly.type
_entity_poly.pdbx_seq_one_letter_code
_entity_poly.pdbx_strand_id
1 'polypeptide(L)'
;MDLESLLRDINLILEEKQIKGIKSMSPRPTKDEKYLKKDEKGVYHLVFRVPARFGGKLIRQSLFTKDFAVASSIRDRFVIPVLALNSGIHALEEIGRSIIDAEGEAVNHLSSLTSIIEASDGITLAAAADRYTEYMNSSAKYRPATIEKYSEYIRLVARIIGEKKQVAHLTKQDAVHLREHLVSESKSPTTVFHIFSIFRSFLRWLIRDGIISSRFVVENFTIDLPTVRKVNTPIIPPSKADEAMRALPKWTLIPRIQRYTGMRVGEVEACLAGYKNCGIVDVEGYRCFRVSKEFCKTYADRFIPICDKLAPYMTREAIEKAAQTCIFREDGRRRESSGQKRYNRAVKRIPGCESCKDHSWRVYAQTMMIEAGVDDLIVKRIIGHKDSKNVHYGYTAARVEAMKKALDKIP
;
A
#
# COMPACT_ATOMS: atom_id res chain seq x y z
N MET A 1 23.52 -9.15 -19.42
CA MET A 1 24.47 -8.03 -19.66
C MET A 1 24.07 -6.92 -18.73
N ASP A 2 24.96 -6.47 -17.86
CA ASP A 2 24.64 -5.37 -16.96
C ASP A 2 24.84 -4.01 -17.67
N LEU A 3 24.28 -2.97 -17.08
CA LEU A 3 24.33 -1.60 -17.60
C LEU A 3 25.80 -1.10 -17.77
N GLU A 4 26.73 -1.62 -16.96
CA GLU A 4 28.14 -1.26 -17.01
C GLU A 4 28.84 -1.88 -18.22
N SER A 5 28.42 -3.06 -18.67
CA SER A 5 28.91 -3.67 -19.93
C SER A 5 28.44 -2.84 -21.13
N LEU A 6 27.18 -2.43 -21.16
CA LEU A 6 26.65 -1.58 -22.24
C LEU A 6 27.35 -0.21 -22.29
N LEU A 7 27.67 0.37 -21.14
CA LEU A 7 28.43 1.64 -21.07
C LEU A 7 29.89 1.50 -21.49
N ARG A 8 30.51 0.35 -21.22
CA ARG A 8 31.86 0.03 -21.71
C ARG A 8 31.88 -0.09 -23.22
N ASP A 9 30.93 -0.79 -23.82
CA ASP A 9 30.83 -0.96 -25.27
C ASP A 9 30.55 0.40 -25.96
N ILE A 10 29.76 1.26 -25.39
CA ILE A 10 29.57 2.64 -25.88
C ILE A 10 30.89 3.43 -25.82
N ASN A 11 31.68 3.30 -24.76
CA ASN A 11 32.96 3.99 -24.64
C ASN A 11 33.97 3.47 -25.64
N LEU A 12 34.05 2.17 -25.86
CA LEU A 12 34.95 1.57 -26.86
C LEU A 12 34.71 2.08 -28.29
N ILE A 13 33.41 2.16 -28.68
CA ILE A 13 33.00 2.65 -30.00
C ILE A 13 33.29 4.16 -30.15
N LEU A 14 33.16 4.93 -29.04
CA LEU A 14 33.50 6.35 -29.05
C LEU A 14 35.04 6.60 -29.18
N GLU A 15 35.84 5.73 -28.58
CA GLU A 15 37.30 5.80 -28.68
C GLU A 15 37.80 5.44 -30.09
N GLU A 16 37.26 4.41 -30.75
CA GLU A 16 37.59 4.04 -32.12
C GLU A 16 37.30 5.11 -33.18
N LYS A 17 36.23 5.95 -32.94
CA LYS A 17 35.85 7.02 -33.87
C LYS A 17 36.60 8.33 -33.71
N GLN A 18 37.34 8.54 -32.63
CA GLN A 18 38.26 9.69 -32.52
C GLN A 18 39.40 9.66 -33.56
N ILE A 19 39.64 8.52 -34.22
CA ILE A 19 40.78 8.31 -35.12
C ILE A 19 40.47 8.65 -36.59
N LYS A 20 39.19 8.87 -36.98
CA LYS A 20 38.83 9.21 -38.37
C LYS A 20 38.03 10.51 -38.46
N GLY A 21 38.75 11.59 -38.86
CA GLY A 21 38.17 12.91 -39.10
C GLY A 21 37.18 12.96 -40.27
N ILE A 22 35.97 13.40 -40.01
CA ILE A 22 34.96 13.72 -41.02
C ILE A 22 34.66 15.23 -40.96
N LYS A 23 34.80 15.91 -42.14
CA LYS A 23 34.53 17.35 -42.30
C LYS A 23 33.02 17.62 -42.29
N SER A 24 32.62 18.68 -41.59
CA SER A 24 31.23 19.08 -41.35
C SER A 24 30.65 20.00 -42.41
N MET A 25 29.34 19.86 -42.65
CA MET A 25 28.45 20.94 -43.18
C MET A 25 27.33 21.14 -42.18
N SER A 26 27.14 22.37 -41.72
CA SER A 26 26.14 22.73 -40.72
C SER A 26 24.75 22.95 -41.31
N PRO A 27 23.70 22.33 -40.74
CA PRO A 27 22.33 22.81 -40.86
C PRO A 27 21.80 23.37 -39.52
N ARG A 28 20.83 24.30 -39.61
CA ARG A 28 20.19 25.02 -38.51
C ARG A 28 19.41 24.12 -37.53
N PRO A 29 19.28 24.51 -36.25
CA PRO A 29 18.60 23.72 -35.25
C PRO A 29 17.09 23.68 -35.48
N THR A 30 16.53 22.52 -35.62
CA THR A 30 15.11 22.20 -35.56
C THR A 30 14.85 21.24 -34.39
N LYS A 31 13.62 21.11 -33.95
CA LYS A 31 13.02 20.34 -32.84
C LYS A 31 13.69 19.04 -32.32
N ASP A 32 14.89 18.69 -32.74
CA ASP A 32 15.56 17.42 -32.59
C ASP A 32 16.68 17.36 -31.53
N GLU A 33 16.76 18.35 -30.63
CA GLU A 33 17.71 18.31 -29.50
C GLU A 33 17.26 17.38 -28.36
N LYS A 34 16.20 16.62 -28.55
CA LYS A 34 15.71 15.68 -27.55
C LYS A 34 16.80 14.67 -27.21
N TYR A 35 17.10 14.55 -25.91
CA TYR A 35 18.15 13.70 -25.34
C TYR A 35 19.61 14.18 -25.55
N LEU A 36 19.86 15.29 -26.21
CA LEU A 36 21.17 15.90 -26.34
C LEU A 36 21.24 17.18 -25.50
N LYS A 37 22.29 17.33 -24.71
CA LYS A 37 22.58 18.58 -23.99
C LYS A 37 24.01 19.03 -24.29
N LYS A 38 24.20 20.30 -24.54
CA LYS A 38 25.49 20.92 -24.75
C LYS A 38 26.01 21.47 -23.43
N ASP A 39 27.29 21.23 -23.12
CA ASP A 39 27.93 21.83 -21.95
C ASP A 39 28.50 23.22 -22.27
N GLU A 40 29.07 23.88 -21.26
CA GLU A 40 29.68 25.21 -21.37
C GLU A 40 30.89 25.26 -22.35
N LYS A 41 31.52 24.11 -22.61
CA LYS A 41 32.63 23.96 -23.56
C LYS A 41 32.14 23.63 -24.97
N GLY A 42 30.84 23.54 -25.17
CA GLY A 42 30.20 23.25 -26.44
C GLY A 42 30.18 21.76 -26.80
N VAL A 43 30.55 20.85 -25.90
CA VAL A 43 30.51 19.41 -26.13
C VAL A 43 29.10 18.86 -25.87
N TYR A 44 28.61 18.00 -26.77
CA TYR A 44 27.34 17.33 -26.61
C TYR A 44 27.43 16.18 -25.62
N HIS A 45 26.39 16.07 -24.78
CA HIS A 45 26.15 14.99 -23.85
C HIS A 45 24.83 14.32 -24.18
N LEU A 46 24.83 13.00 -24.17
CA LEU A 46 23.62 12.19 -24.21
C LEU A 46 23.00 12.18 -22.81
N VAL A 47 21.75 12.64 -22.69
CA VAL A 47 21.03 12.69 -21.40
C VAL A 47 19.65 12.08 -21.57
N PHE A 48 19.48 10.87 -21.08
CA PHE A 48 18.18 10.19 -21.11
C PHE A 48 18.00 9.30 -19.90
N ARG A 49 16.76 9.01 -19.58
CA ARG A 49 16.42 8.07 -18.51
C ARG A 49 16.14 6.70 -19.13
N VAL A 50 16.89 5.71 -18.72
CA VAL A 50 16.64 4.30 -19.07
C VAL A 50 15.25 3.94 -18.59
N PRO A 51 14.42 3.21 -19.37
CA PRO A 51 13.12 2.73 -18.92
C PRO A 51 13.20 2.03 -17.58
N ALA A 52 12.17 2.18 -16.76
CA ALA A 52 12.14 1.67 -15.38
C ALA A 52 12.44 0.16 -15.28
N ARG A 53 12.01 -0.62 -16.28
CA ARG A 53 12.28 -2.06 -16.40
C ARG A 53 13.77 -2.41 -16.54
N PHE A 54 14.61 -1.46 -16.97
CA PHE A 54 16.06 -1.58 -17.07
C PHE A 54 16.77 -0.75 -15.98
N GLY A 55 16.12 -0.51 -14.85
CA GLY A 55 16.70 0.16 -13.68
C GLY A 55 16.39 1.65 -13.54
N GLY A 56 15.68 2.29 -14.48
CA GLY A 56 15.21 3.68 -14.36
C GLY A 56 16.29 4.75 -14.19
N LYS A 57 17.58 4.40 -14.37
CA LYS A 57 18.74 5.25 -14.12
C LYS A 57 18.80 6.39 -15.14
N LEU A 58 19.13 7.59 -14.67
CA LEU A 58 19.46 8.71 -15.55
C LEU A 58 20.89 8.51 -16.09
N ILE A 59 21.04 8.39 -17.41
CA ILE A 59 22.33 8.33 -18.08
C ILE A 59 22.70 9.72 -18.54
N ARG A 60 23.92 10.12 -18.22
CA ARG A 60 24.58 11.32 -18.74
C ARG A 60 25.95 10.91 -19.23
N GLN A 61 26.12 10.84 -20.56
CA GLN A 61 27.35 10.40 -21.21
C GLN A 61 27.87 11.50 -22.14
N SER A 62 29.13 11.88 -22.02
CA SER A 62 29.80 12.77 -22.98
C SER A 62 29.93 12.07 -24.32
N LEU A 63 29.65 12.77 -25.40
CA LEU A 63 29.83 12.27 -26.77
C LEU A 63 31.13 12.73 -27.38
N PHE A 64 31.92 13.49 -26.61
CA PHE A 64 33.25 14.02 -27.02
C PHE A 64 33.23 14.76 -28.35
N THR A 65 32.07 15.22 -28.80
CA THR A 65 31.90 15.96 -30.06
C THR A 65 31.16 17.30 -29.84
N LYS A 66 31.55 18.27 -30.65
CA LYS A 66 30.86 19.58 -30.72
C LYS A 66 29.98 19.66 -31.96
N ASP A 67 30.01 18.66 -32.81
CA ASP A 67 29.25 18.56 -34.03
C ASP A 67 27.88 17.95 -33.73
N PHE A 68 26.82 18.68 -34.09
CA PHE A 68 25.43 18.27 -33.85
C PHE A 68 25.05 17.04 -34.69
N ALA A 69 25.51 16.97 -35.96
CA ALA A 69 25.15 15.85 -36.83
C ALA A 69 25.75 14.53 -36.30
N VAL A 70 27.01 14.57 -35.83
CA VAL A 70 27.67 13.43 -35.20
C VAL A 70 26.95 13.05 -33.89
N ALA A 71 26.61 14.02 -33.03
CA ALA A 71 25.92 13.80 -31.79
C ALA A 71 24.51 13.22 -32.03
N SER A 72 23.79 13.73 -33.03
CA SER A 72 22.46 13.25 -33.42
C SER A 72 22.52 11.82 -33.95
N SER A 73 23.47 11.50 -34.79
CA SER A 73 23.67 10.13 -35.31
C SER A 73 23.96 9.13 -34.17
N ILE A 74 24.79 9.51 -33.19
CA ILE A 74 25.06 8.66 -32.01
C ILE A 74 23.78 8.50 -31.18
N ARG A 75 23.03 9.59 -30.91
CA ARG A 75 21.76 9.52 -30.21
C ARG A 75 20.78 8.56 -30.90
N ASP A 76 20.59 8.70 -32.20
CA ASP A 76 19.62 7.92 -32.98
C ASP A 76 19.99 6.45 -33.00
N ARG A 77 21.29 6.16 -33.05
CA ARG A 77 21.79 4.79 -33.04
C ARG A 77 21.64 4.09 -31.68
N PHE A 78 21.74 4.81 -30.55
CA PHE A 78 21.76 4.20 -29.21
C PHE A 78 20.52 4.47 -28.38
N VAL A 79 19.96 5.70 -28.42
CA VAL A 79 18.84 6.09 -27.54
C VAL A 79 17.52 5.67 -28.13
N ILE A 80 17.33 5.82 -29.44
CA ILE A 80 16.05 5.50 -30.06
C ILE A 80 15.71 4.01 -29.95
N PRO A 81 16.64 3.06 -30.20
CA PRO A 81 16.39 1.65 -29.96
C PRO A 81 16.06 1.35 -28.48
N VAL A 82 16.83 1.92 -27.52
CA VAL A 82 16.56 1.72 -26.08
C VAL A 82 15.19 2.27 -25.66
N LEU A 83 14.74 3.36 -26.26
CA LEU A 83 13.42 3.93 -25.98
C LEU A 83 12.31 3.19 -26.73
N ALA A 84 12.58 2.66 -27.93
CA ALA A 84 11.65 1.85 -28.72
C ALA A 84 11.37 0.51 -28.03
N LEU A 85 12.29 -0.05 -27.27
CA LEU A 85 12.06 -1.20 -26.38
C LEU A 85 10.87 -0.98 -25.43
N ASN A 86 10.53 0.28 -25.15
CA ASN A 86 9.36 0.65 -24.35
C ASN A 86 8.03 0.54 -25.11
N SER A 87 8.06 0.43 -26.43
CA SER A 87 6.87 0.48 -27.32
C SER A 87 6.39 -0.88 -27.82
N GLY A 88 7.11 -1.99 -27.49
CA GLY A 88 6.75 -3.35 -27.86
C GLY A 88 7.65 -3.96 -28.95
N ILE A 89 7.64 -5.30 -29.05
CA ILE A 89 8.56 -6.11 -29.89
C ILE A 89 8.45 -5.79 -31.37
N HIS A 90 7.25 -5.47 -31.87
CA HIS A 90 7.06 -5.19 -33.32
C HIS A 90 7.81 -3.94 -33.82
N ALA A 91 7.94 -2.91 -32.97
CA ALA A 91 8.73 -1.73 -33.33
C ALA A 91 10.24 -2.03 -33.41
N LEU A 92 10.72 -3.04 -32.69
CA LEU A 92 12.12 -3.45 -32.71
C LEU A 92 12.49 -4.24 -33.97
N GLU A 93 11.58 -5.07 -34.48
CA GLU A 93 11.81 -5.79 -35.73
C GLU A 93 11.91 -4.84 -36.93
N GLU A 94 11.11 -3.76 -36.92
CA GLU A 94 11.11 -2.74 -37.97
C GLU A 94 12.33 -1.84 -37.91
N ILE A 95 12.74 -1.44 -36.72
CA ILE A 95 13.98 -0.68 -36.46
C ILE A 95 15.19 -1.58 -36.70
N GLY A 96 15.15 -2.86 -36.31
CA GLY A 96 16.20 -3.83 -36.54
C GLY A 96 16.48 -4.04 -38.03
N ARG A 97 15.46 -4.16 -38.88
CA ARG A 97 15.61 -4.25 -40.33
C ARG A 97 16.25 -3.01 -40.94
N SER A 98 15.84 -1.81 -40.50
CA SER A 98 16.41 -0.56 -41.02
C SER A 98 17.87 -0.30 -40.58
N ILE A 99 18.33 -0.95 -39.51
CA ILE A 99 19.73 -0.87 -39.04
C ILE A 99 20.61 -1.96 -39.69
N ILE A 100 20.05 -3.14 -39.97
CA ILE A 100 20.74 -4.27 -40.64
C ILE A 100 21.16 -3.90 -42.06
N ASP A 101 20.33 -3.12 -42.75
CA ASP A 101 20.66 -2.65 -44.12
C ASP A 101 21.81 -1.63 -44.15
N ALA A 102 22.21 -1.13 -43.01
CA ALA A 102 23.27 -0.14 -42.92
C ALA A 102 24.66 -0.68 -42.51
N GLU A 103 24.78 -1.70 -41.64
CA GLU A 103 26.09 -2.33 -41.25
C GLU A 103 25.85 -3.64 -40.45
N GLY A 104 26.41 -4.76 -40.91
CA GLY A 104 26.21 -6.13 -40.37
C GLY A 104 26.66 -6.43 -38.95
N GLU A 105 27.18 -5.46 -38.19
CA GLU A 105 27.60 -5.63 -36.78
C GLU A 105 26.50 -5.38 -35.76
N ALA A 106 25.39 -4.77 -36.14
CA ALA A 106 24.27 -4.46 -35.25
C ALA A 106 23.52 -5.73 -34.79
N VAL A 107 23.65 -6.85 -35.47
CA VAL A 107 22.89 -8.10 -35.22
C VAL A 107 23.19 -8.71 -33.84
N ASN A 108 24.41 -8.66 -33.37
CA ASN A 108 24.81 -9.24 -32.09
C ASN A 108 24.30 -8.45 -30.87
N HIS A 109 24.15 -7.14 -31.00
CA HIS A 109 23.62 -6.29 -29.93
C HIS A 109 22.08 -6.37 -29.82
N LEU A 110 21.41 -6.52 -30.97
CA LEU A 110 19.95 -6.72 -30.98
C LEU A 110 19.53 -8.08 -30.42
N SER A 111 20.27 -9.15 -30.73
CA SER A 111 19.97 -10.48 -30.18
C SER A 111 20.20 -10.54 -28.66
N SER A 112 21.21 -9.84 -28.13
CA SER A 112 21.42 -9.75 -26.68
C SER A 112 20.35 -8.87 -26.00
N LEU A 113 19.88 -7.81 -26.65
CA LEU A 113 18.74 -7.01 -26.15
C LEU A 113 17.43 -7.79 -26.20
N THR A 114 17.21 -8.57 -27.25
CA THR A 114 16.03 -9.45 -27.38
C THR A 114 16.04 -10.54 -26.30
N SER A 115 17.19 -11.15 -26.00
CA SER A 115 17.31 -12.12 -24.90
C SER A 115 17.06 -11.51 -23.51
N ILE A 116 17.42 -10.24 -23.29
CA ILE A 116 17.10 -9.51 -22.06
C ILE A 116 15.61 -9.24 -21.96
N ILE A 117 14.96 -8.90 -23.09
CA ILE A 117 13.51 -8.69 -23.15
C ILE A 117 12.77 -10.01 -22.90
N GLU A 118 13.17 -11.08 -23.57
CA GLU A 118 12.59 -12.41 -23.37
C GLU A 118 12.80 -12.92 -21.95
N ALA A 119 13.94 -12.64 -21.33
CA ALA A 119 14.20 -12.95 -19.91
C ALA A 119 13.36 -12.09 -18.95
N SER A 120 13.03 -10.84 -19.33
CA SER A 120 12.15 -9.96 -18.53
C SER A 120 10.66 -10.25 -18.72
N ASP A 121 10.28 -10.75 -19.89
CA ASP A 121 8.88 -11.13 -20.19
C ASP A 121 8.46 -12.44 -19.49
N GLY A 122 9.42 -13.17 -18.94
CA GLY A 122 9.23 -14.51 -18.39
C GLY A 122 8.58 -14.63 -17.02
N ILE A 123 8.31 -13.54 -16.30
CA ILE A 123 7.71 -13.65 -14.97
C ILE A 123 6.19 -13.82 -15.06
N THR A 124 5.69 -14.93 -14.51
CA THR A 124 4.25 -15.20 -14.43
C THR A 124 3.60 -14.36 -13.33
N LEU A 125 2.29 -14.17 -13.42
CA LEU A 125 1.53 -13.43 -12.42
C LEU A 125 1.62 -14.08 -11.02
N ALA A 126 1.67 -15.43 -10.95
CA ALA A 126 1.90 -16.15 -9.70
C ALA A 126 3.29 -15.87 -9.12
N ALA A 127 4.35 -16.00 -9.92
CA ALA A 127 5.72 -15.72 -9.48
C ALA A 127 5.92 -14.26 -9.07
N ALA A 128 5.31 -13.33 -9.78
CA ALA A 128 5.32 -11.91 -9.42
C ALA A 128 4.58 -11.64 -8.11
N ALA A 129 3.46 -12.34 -7.85
CA ALA A 129 2.71 -12.25 -6.59
C ALA A 129 3.56 -12.71 -5.39
N ASP A 130 4.33 -13.80 -5.55
CA ASP A 130 5.21 -14.30 -4.50
C ASP A 130 6.37 -13.34 -4.25
N ARG A 131 7.04 -12.81 -5.29
CA ARG A 131 8.06 -11.77 -5.15
C ARG A 131 7.52 -10.49 -4.47
N TYR A 132 6.30 -10.09 -4.78
CA TYR A 132 5.68 -8.95 -4.10
C TYR A 132 5.44 -9.21 -2.62
N THR A 133 5.08 -10.45 -2.27
CA THR A 133 4.93 -10.88 -0.88
C THR A 133 6.27 -10.84 -0.14
N GLU A 134 7.35 -11.32 -0.76
CA GLU A 134 8.72 -11.24 -0.22
C GLU A 134 9.17 -9.79 -0.02
N TYR A 135 8.93 -8.94 -1.01
CA TYR A 135 9.19 -7.50 -0.91
C TYR A 135 8.44 -6.86 0.28
N MET A 136 7.17 -7.21 0.48
CA MET A 136 6.42 -6.68 1.62
C MET A 136 6.97 -7.19 2.96
N ASN A 137 7.42 -8.44 3.03
CA ASN A 137 8.01 -9.05 4.22
C ASN A 137 9.36 -8.41 4.58
N SER A 138 10.19 -8.09 3.59
CA SER A 138 11.47 -7.41 3.81
C SER A 138 11.32 -5.93 4.15
N SER A 139 10.16 -5.34 3.87
CA SER A 139 9.88 -3.93 4.11
C SER A 139 9.31 -3.68 5.51
N ALA A 140 10.00 -2.88 6.32
CA ALA A 140 9.49 -2.42 7.63
C ALA A 140 8.18 -1.60 7.56
N LYS A 141 7.72 -1.29 6.35
CA LYS A 141 6.52 -0.47 6.10
C LYS A 141 5.21 -1.21 6.38
N TYR A 142 5.18 -2.53 6.19
CA TYR A 142 3.95 -3.30 6.24
C TYR A 142 3.83 -4.10 7.54
N ARG A 143 2.63 -4.12 8.12
CA ARG A 143 2.32 -4.99 9.25
C ARG A 143 1.98 -6.42 8.76
N PRO A 144 2.25 -7.48 9.54
CA PRO A 144 1.96 -8.86 9.15
C PRO A 144 0.53 -9.09 8.65
N ALA A 145 -0.48 -8.54 9.34
CA ALA A 145 -1.88 -8.63 8.90
C ALA A 145 -2.16 -7.91 7.56
N THR A 146 -1.41 -6.87 7.24
CA THR A 146 -1.52 -6.17 5.94
C THR A 146 -0.89 -7.01 4.84
N ILE A 147 0.28 -7.62 5.10
CA ILE A 147 0.98 -8.51 4.17
C ILE A 147 0.08 -9.69 3.82
N GLU A 148 -0.48 -10.37 4.84
CA GLU A 148 -1.39 -11.49 4.63
C GLU A 148 -2.57 -11.12 3.72
N LYS A 149 -3.23 -9.99 4.03
CA LYS A 149 -4.41 -9.55 3.27
C LYS A 149 -4.06 -9.15 1.84
N TYR A 150 -2.93 -8.48 1.64
CA TYR A 150 -2.47 -8.08 0.31
C TYR A 150 -2.06 -9.30 -0.51
N SER A 151 -1.31 -10.24 0.08
CA SER A 151 -0.93 -11.49 -0.58
C SER A 151 -2.15 -12.34 -0.94
N GLU A 152 -3.17 -12.44 -0.04
CA GLU A 152 -4.43 -13.12 -0.32
C GLU A 152 -5.12 -12.51 -1.55
N TYR A 153 -5.22 -11.18 -1.62
CA TYR A 153 -5.89 -10.50 -2.72
C TYR A 153 -5.10 -10.58 -4.02
N ILE A 154 -3.78 -10.48 -4.00
CA ILE A 154 -2.97 -10.61 -5.22
C ILE A 154 -3.01 -12.05 -5.75
N ARG A 155 -2.95 -13.06 -4.87
CA ARG A 155 -3.15 -14.45 -5.29
C ARG A 155 -4.55 -14.73 -5.82
N LEU A 156 -5.58 -14.07 -5.28
CA LEU A 156 -6.93 -14.13 -5.84
C LEU A 156 -6.96 -13.53 -7.25
N VAL A 157 -6.36 -12.37 -7.46
CA VAL A 157 -6.21 -11.73 -8.77
C VAL A 157 -5.50 -12.66 -9.75
N ALA A 158 -4.37 -13.26 -9.34
CA ALA A 158 -3.61 -14.20 -10.17
C ALA A 158 -4.46 -15.41 -10.59
N ARG A 159 -5.25 -15.98 -9.68
CA ARG A 159 -6.16 -17.10 -10.01
C ARG A 159 -7.23 -16.72 -11.01
N ILE A 160 -7.84 -15.54 -10.87
CA ILE A 160 -8.92 -15.11 -11.76
C ILE A 160 -8.39 -14.76 -13.15
N ILE A 161 -7.29 -14.04 -13.24
CA ILE A 161 -6.70 -13.61 -14.52
C ILE A 161 -5.96 -14.76 -15.21
N GLY A 162 -5.33 -15.65 -14.41
CA GLY A 162 -4.53 -16.77 -14.87
C GLY A 162 -3.13 -16.75 -14.27
N GLU A 163 -2.82 -17.73 -13.42
CA GLU A 163 -1.56 -17.81 -12.66
C GLU A 163 -0.32 -17.88 -13.57
N LYS A 164 -0.45 -18.55 -14.71
CA LYS A 164 0.62 -18.72 -15.70
C LYS A 164 0.76 -17.54 -16.68
N LYS A 165 -0.17 -16.60 -16.65
CA LYS A 165 -0.11 -15.42 -17.52
C LYS A 165 1.09 -14.56 -17.16
N GLN A 166 1.84 -14.14 -18.16
CA GLN A 166 2.99 -13.24 -17.98
C GLN A 166 2.50 -11.83 -17.61
N VAL A 167 3.16 -11.19 -16.66
CA VAL A 167 2.77 -9.84 -16.20
C VAL A 167 2.87 -8.80 -17.32
N ALA A 168 3.80 -8.98 -18.26
CA ALA A 168 3.95 -8.11 -19.41
C ALA A 168 2.75 -8.17 -20.39
N HIS A 169 2.01 -9.28 -20.38
CA HIS A 169 0.84 -9.50 -21.24
C HIS A 169 -0.49 -9.16 -20.56
N LEU A 170 -0.47 -8.50 -19.41
CA LEU A 170 -1.68 -8.01 -18.75
C LEU A 170 -2.33 -6.91 -19.61
N THR A 171 -3.63 -6.97 -19.79
CA THR A 171 -4.41 -6.06 -20.64
C THR A 171 -5.56 -5.41 -19.87
N LYS A 172 -6.17 -4.38 -20.44
CA LYS A 172 -7.41 -3.80 -19.92
C LYS A 172 -8.52 -4.84 -19.78
N GLN A 173 -8.57 -5.80 -20.71
CA GLN A 173 -9.56 -6.86 -20.69
C GLN A 173 -9.43 -7.77 -19.46
N ASP A 174 -8.21 -7.99 -18.97
CA ASP A 174 -7.99 -8.73 -17.72
C ASP A 174 -8.56 -7.98 -16.51
N ALA A 175 -8.46 -6.66 -16.49
CA ALA A 175 -9.06 -5.86 -15.43
C ALA A 175 -10.60 -5.91 -15.51
N VAL A 176 -11.17 -5.87 -16.72
CA VAL A 176 -12.61 -6.02 -16.94
C VAL A 176 -13.07 -7.40 -16.47
N HIS A 177 -12.39 -8.47 -16.90
CA HIS A 177 -12.67 -9.84 -16.48
C HIS A 177 -12.60 -10.01 -14.96
N LEU A 178 -11.56 -9.47 -14.32
CA LEU A 178 -11.42 -9.47 -12.86
C LEU A 178 -12.63 -8.80 -12.17
N ARG A 179 -13.05 -7.62 -12.65
CA ARG A 179 -14.21 -6.91 -12.11
C ARG A 179 -15.48 -7.74 -12.25
N GLU A 180 -15.76 -8.27 -13.42
CA GLU A 180 -16.96 -9.06 -13.74
C GLU A 180 -17.02 -10.30 -12.86
N HIS A 181 -15.91 -11.02 -12.71
CA HIS A 181 -15.82 -12.18 -11.84
C HIS A 181 -16.10 -11.82 -10.36
N LEU A 182 -15.50 -10.74 -9.85
CA LEU A 182 -15.74 -10.32 -8.47
C LEU A 182 -17.18 -9.88 -8.21
N VAL A 183 -17.83 -9.28 -9.20
CA VAL A 183 -19.23 -8.88 -9.13
C VAL A 183 -20.14 -10.11 -9.22
N SER A 184 -19.87 -11.05 -10.11
CA SER A 184 -20.66 -12.29 -10.22
C SER A 184 -20.59 -13.15 -8.95
N GLU A 185 -19.44 -13.13 -8.23
CA GLU A 185 -19.32 -13.75 -6.89
C GLU A 185 -20.00 -12.94 -5.77
N SER A 186 -20.79 -11.94 -6.09
CA SER A 186 -21.51 -11.09 -5.12
C SER A 186 -20.59 -10.42 -4.09
N LYS A 187 -19.34 -10.11 -4.46
CA LYS A 187 -18.45 -9.32 -3.60
C LYS A 187 -19.00 -7.90 -3.45
N SER A 188 -18.93 -7.37 -2.24
CA SER A 188 -19.40 -6.00 -2.00
C SER A 188 -18.58 -4.99 -2.81
N PRO A 189 -19.19 -3.85 -3.25
CA PRO A 189 -18.47 -2.77 -3.94
C PRO A 189 -17.19 -2.34 -3.23
N THR A 190 -17.23 -2.25 -1.91
CA THR A 190 -16.06 -1.92 -1.07
C THR A 190 -14.97 -2.97 -1.21
N THR A 191 -15.31 -4.26 -1.24
CA THR A 191 -14.35 -5.36 -1.40
C THR A 191 -13.71 -5.30 -2.79
N VAL A 192 -14.50 -5.10 -3.84
CA VAL A 192 -14.01 -4.94 -5.21
C VAL A 192 -13.04 -3.77 -5.28
N PHE A 193 -13.41 -2.61 -4.73
CA PHE A 193 -12.56 -1.43 -4.69
C PHE A 193 -11.22 -1.70 -3.97
N HIS A 194 -11.24 -2.41 -2.83
CA HIS A 194 -10.03 -2.76 -2.10
C HIS A 194 -9.12 -3.71 -2.89
N ILE A 195 -9.67 -4.73 -3.54
CA ILE A 195 -8.90 -5.65 -4.40
C ILE A 195 -8.21 -4.86 -5.51
N PHE A 196 -8.93 -3.99 -6.22
CA PHE A 196 -8.35 -3.15 -7.26
C PHE A 196 -7.33 -2.14 -6.73
N SER A 197 -7.54 -1.58 -5.55
CA SER A 197 -6.56 -0.68 -4.92
C SER A 197 -5.23 -1.40 -4.64
N ILE A 198 -5.30 -2.64 -4.15
CA ILE A 198 -4.14 -3.47 -3.87
C ILE A 198 -3.49 -3.93 -5.17
N PHE A 199 -4.28 -4.33 -6.16
CA PHE A 199 -3.79 -4.70 -7.49
C PHE A 199 -3.04 -3.52 -8.16
N ARG A 200 -3.57 -2.30 -8.09
CA ARG A 200 -2.84 -1.11 -8.58
C ARG A 200 -1.54 -0.86 -7.81
N SER A 201 -1.50 -1.13 -6.50
CA SER A 201 -0.27 -1.01 -5.71
C SER A 201 0.77 -2.05 -6.12
N PHE A 202 0.34 -3.27 -6.43
CA PHE A 202 1.17 -4.32 -6.99
C PHE A 202 1.72 -3.94 -8.38
N LEU A 203 0.86 -3.44 -9.28
CA LEU A 203 1.29 -2.98 -10.60
C LEU A 203 2.29 -1.82 -10.52
N ARG A 204 2.09 -0.87 -9.60
CA ARG A 204 3.07 0.21 -9.35
C ARG A 204 4.40 -0.32 -8.85
N TRP A 205 4.39 -1.37 -8.05
CA TRP A 205 5.61 -2.03 -7.63
C TRP A 205 6.30 -2.71 -8.80
N LEU A 206 5.58 -3.44 -9.66
CA LEU A 206 6.14 -4.05 -10.88
C LEU A 206 6.80 -3.02 -11.80
N ILE A 207 6.21 -1.82 -11.92
CA ILE A 207 6.80 -0.71 -12.69
C ILE A 207 8.07 -0.20 -12.02
N ARG A 208 8.03 0.03 -10.71
CA ARG A 208 9.16 0.55 -9.95
C ARG A 208 10.34 -0.41 -9.97
N ASP A 209 10.05 -1.71 -9.92
CA ASP A 209 11.04 -2.80 -9.96
C ASP A 209 11.50 -3.12 -11.39
N GLY A 210 10.99 -2.40 -12.39
CA GLY A 210 11.40 -2.53 -13.79
C GLY A 210 10.83 -3.74 -14.53
N ILE A 211 9.87 -4.45 -13.93
CA ILE A 211 9.30 -5.69 -14.50
C ILE A 211 8.30 -5.38 -15.63
N ILE A 212 7.56 -4.28 -15.54
CA ILE A 212 6.65 -3.80 -16.60
C ILE A 212 6.83 -2.31 -16.86
N SER A 213 6.46 -1.85 -18.06
CA SER A 213 6.58 -0.45 -18.41
C SER A 213 5.46 0.40 -17.78
N SER A 214 5.76 1.65 -17.43
CA SER A 214 4.79 2.59 -16.85
C SER A 214 3.61 2.89 -17.79
N ARG A 215 3.86 2.91 -19.09
CA ARG A 215 2.86 3.22 -20.12
C ARG A 215 1.77 2.16 -20.18
N PHE A 216 2.13 0.89 -19.99
CA PHE A 216 1.22 -0.23 -19.96
C PHE A 216 0.13 -0.07 -18.88
N VAL A 217 0.48 0.39 -17.67
CA VAL A 217 -0.46 0.45 -16.54
C VAL A 217 -1.47 1.57 -16.66
N VAL A 218 -1.03 2.75 -17.08
CA VAL A 218 -1.90 3.94 -17.12
C VAL A 218 -3.02 3.78 -18.14
N GLU A 219 -2.73 3.19 -19.30
CA GLU A 219 -3.69 3.06 -20.39
C GLU A 219 -4.62 1.86 -20.24
N ASN A 220 -4.14 0.77 -19.63
CA ASN A 220 -4.84 -0.51 -19.66
C ASN A 220 -5.65 -0.85 -18.40
N PHE A 221 -5.41 -0.19 -17.25
CA PHE A 221 -6.04 -0.57 -15.98
C PHE A 221 -6.93 0.49 -15.34
N THR A 222 -7.28 1.53 -16.11
CA THR A 222 -8.33 2.47 -15.72
C THR A 222 -9.67 1.91 -16.19
N ILE A 223 -10.44 1.37 -15.26
CA ILE A 223 -11.78 0.83 -15.51
C ILE A 223 -12.76 1.40 -14.47
N ASP A 224 -14.03 1.45 -14.86
CA ASP A 224 -15.10 1.82 -13.94
C ASP A 224 -15.33 0.71 -12.92
N LEU A 225 -15.25 1.07 -11.65
CA LEU A 225 -15.53 0.17 -10.54
C LEU A 225 -16.93 0.42 -9.97
N PRO A 226 -17.56 -0.59 -9.35
CA PRO A 226 -18.82 -0.39 -8.66
C PRO A 226 -18.73 0.74 -7.65
N THR A 227 -19.75 1.61 -7.64
CA THR A 227 -19.80 2.77 -6.74
C THR A 227 -19.82 2.33 -5.28
N VAL A 228 -18.83 2.78 -4.51
CA VAL A 228 -18.78 2.55 -3.06
C VAL A 228 -19.63 3.59 -2.37
N ARG A 229 -20.79 3.19 -1.87
CA ARG A 229 -21.57 4.04 -1.00
C ARG A 229 -20.98 4.00 0.41
N LYS A 230 -20.70 5.16 0.98
CA LYS A 230 -20.23 5.27 2.36
C LYS A 230 -21.38 4.93 3.29
N VAL A 231 -21.33 3.76 3.88
CA VAL A 231 -22.29 3.35 4.91
C VAL A 231 -21.71 3.71 6.28
N ASN A 232 -22.42 4.52 7.04
CA ASN A 232 -22.01 4.83 8.40
C ASN A 232 -22.11 3.56 9.26
N THR A 233 -21.13 3.37 10.15
CA THR A 233 -21.23 2.29 11.14
C THR A 233 -22.45 2.57 12.02
N PRO A 234 -23.38 1.61 12.17
CA PRO A 234 -24.58 1.80 12.99
C PRO A 234 -24.20 2.01 14.46
N ILE A 235 -24.90 2.89 15.12
CA ILE A 235 -24.78 3.11 16.57
C ILE A 235 -25.74 2.17 17.30
N ILE A 236 -25.36 1.71 18.49
CA ILE A 236 -26.29 1.03 19.39
C ILE A 236 -27.21 2.10 19.98
N PRO A 237 -28.54 1.97 19.84
CA PRO A 237 -29.45 2.94 20.43
C PRO A 237 -29.25 3.06 21.94
N PRO A 238 -29.21 4.26 22.53
CA PRO A 238 -29.01 4.43 23.98
C PRO A 238 -29.99 3.62 24.84
N SER A 239 -31.24 3.54 24.43
CA SER A 239 -32.28 2.74 25.08
C SER A 239 -32.04 1.23 25.07
N LYS A 240 -31.18 0.75 24.15
CA LYS A 240 -30.80 -0.65 24.01
C LYS A 240 -29.41 -0.96 24.53
N ALA A 241 -28.69 0.03 25.04
CA ALA A 241 -27.28 -0.12 25.42
C ALA A 241 -27.06 -1.22 26.48
N ASP A 242 -27.90 -1.25 27.52
CA ASP A 242 -27.80 -2.26 28.59
C ASP A 242 -28.13 -3.67 28.13
N GLU A 243 -29.15 -3.80 27.28
CA GLU A 243 -29.53 -5.07 26.68
C GLU A 243 -28.44 -5.59 25.75
N ALA A 244 -27.96 -4.72 24.86
CA ALA A 244 -26.88 -5.06 23.92
C ALA A 244 -25.56 -5.43 24.63
N MET A 245 -25.20 -4.74 25.71
CA MET A 245 -24.01 -5.04 26.51
C MET A 245 -24.09 -6.45 27.12
N ARG A 246 -25.26 -6.88 27.59
CA ARG A 246 -25.50 -8.18 28.22
C ARG A 246 -25.90 -9.29 27.25
N ALA A 247 -25.93 -9.01 25.95
CA ALA A 247 -26.36 -9.96 24.93
C ALA A 247 -25.59 -11.31 24.93
N LEU A 248 -24.35 -11.34 25.43
CA LEU A 248 -23.59 -12.56 25.67
C LEU A 248 -22.99 -12.52 27.09
N PRO A 249 -23.64 -13.09 28.11
CA PRO A 249 -23.24 -12.97 29.52
C PRO A 249 -21.77 -13.33 29.80
N LYS A 250 -21.28 -14.43 29.20
CA LYS A 250 -19.89 -14.88 29.39
C LYS A 250 -18.83 -13.96 28.76
N TRP A 251 -19.25 -12.98 27.97
CA TRP A 251 -18.35 -12.06 27.25
C TRP A 251 -18.65 -10.57 27.57
N THR A 252 -19.44 -10.29 28.61
CA THR A 252 -19.98 -8.96 28.94
C THR A 252 -18.90 -7.91 29.24
N LEU A 253 -17.76 -8.29 29.84
CA LEU A 253 -16.71 -7.33 30.19
C LEU A 253 -16.15 -6.58 28.97
N ILE A 254 -15.95 -7.28 27.86
CA ILE A 254 -15.37 -6.68 26.66
C ILE A 254 -16.27 -5.59 26.07
N PRO A 255 -17.57 -5.81 25.76
CA PRO A 255 -18.44 -4.75 25.30
C PRO A 255 -18.67 -3.64 26.34
N ARG A 256 -18.60 -3.96 27.64
CA ARG A 256 -18.65 -2.94 28.70
C ARG A 256 -17.45 -2.00 28.65
N ILE A 257 -16.24 -2.54 28.51
CA ILE A 257 -15.03 -1.72 28.30
C ILE A 257 -15.19 -0.87 27.03
N GLN A 258 -15.65 -1.46 25.92
CA GLN A 258 -15.85 -0.73 24.66
C GLN A 258 -16.90 0.40 24.80
N ARG A 259 -18.01 0.15 25.51
CA ARG A 259 -19.04 1.15 25.79
C ARG A 259 -18.47 2.40 26.47
N TYR A 260 -17.65 2.20 27.51
CA TYR A 260 -17.15 3.29 28.33
C TYR A 260 -15.80 3.87 27.90
N THR A 261 -15.11 3.26 26.94
CA THR A 261 -13.80 3.74 26.48
C THR A 261 -13.71 4.00 24.98
N GLY A 262 -14.63 3.47 24.21
CA GLY A 262 -14.59 3.50 22.75
C GLY A 262 -13.39 2.73 22.15
N MET A 263 -12.70 1.88 22.92
CA MET A 263 -11.60 1.06 22.44
C MET A 263 -12.05 0.08 21.36
N ARG A 264 -11.15 -0.24 20.42
CA ARG A 264 -11.41 -1.34 19.48
C ARG A 264 -11.35 -2.67 20.22
N VAL A 265 -12.18 -3.64 19.81
CA VAL A 265 -12.20 -4.96 20.46
C VAL A 265 -10.81 -5.60 20.60
N GLY A 266 -9.97 -5.51 19.56
CA GLY A 266 -8.61 -6.01 19.62
C GLY A 266 -7.71 -5.27 20.63
N GLU A 267 -7.92 -3.97 20.83
CA GLU A 267 -7.22 -3.18 21.84
C GLU A 267 -7.65 -3.60 23.26
N VAL A 268 -8.94 -3.82 23.47
CA VAL A 268 -9.47 -4.33 24.76
C VAL A 268 -8.87 -5.69 25.08
N GLU A 269 -8.94 -6.64 24.12
CA GLU A 269 -8.40 -7.99 24.30
C GLU A 269 -6.89 -7.96 24.57
N ALA A 270 -6.12 -7.12 23.85
CA ALA A 270 -4.70 -6.98 24.08
C ALA A 270 -4.38 -6.47 25.49
N CYS A 271 -5.16 -5.49 25.99
CA CYS A 271 -4.97 -4.98 27.35
C CYS A 271 -5.34 -6.01 28.43
N LEU A 272 -6.41 -6.79 28.21
CA LEU A 272 -6.81 -7.84 29.15
C LEU A 272 -5.83 -9.00 29.19
N ALA A 273 -5.23 -9.35 28.04
CA ALA A 273 -4.27 -10.44 27.91
C ALA A 273 -2.81 -10.04 28.22
N GLY A 274 -2.52 -8.77 28.46
CA GLY A 274 -1.13 -8.31 28.63
C GLY A 274 -0.29 -8.40 27.36
N TYR A 275 -0.92 -8.38 26.17
CA TYR A 275 -0.25 -8.70 24.92
C TYR A 275 0.51 -7.49 24.33
N LYS A 276 1.77 -7.69 23.88
CA LYS A 276 2.64 -6.66 23.29
C LYS A 276 2.71 -5.37 24.10
N ASN A 277 3.03 -5.49 25.36
CA ASN A 277 3.12 -4.37 26.30
C ASN A 277 1.82 -3.54 26.47
N CYS A 278 0.67 -4.08 25.99
CA CYS A 278 -0.64 -3.58 26.39
C CYS A 278 -1.00 -4.09 27.78
N GLY A 279 -1.81 -3.36 28.53
CA GLY A 279 -2.19 -3.80 29.87
C GLY A 279 -2.99 -2.74 30.62
N ILE A 280 -3.10 -2.95 31.94
CA ILE A 280 -3.68 -2.00 32.88
C ILE A 280 -2.54 -1.49 33.73
N VAL A 281 -2.37 -0.17 33.77
CA VAL A 281 -1.26 0.53 34.43
C VAL A 281 -1.76 1.75 35.19
N ASP A 282 -1.00 2.23 36.15
CA ASP A 282 -1.28 3.48 36.84
C ASP A 282 -0.51 4.63 36.18
N VAL A 283 -1.21 5.71 35.86
CA VAL A 283 -0.69 6.93 35.22
C VAL A 283 -1.28 8.14 35.95
N GLU A 284 -0.47 9.01 36.44
CA GLU A 284 -0.90 10.23 37.20
C GLU A 284 -1.91 9.92 38.32
N GLY A 285 -1.78 8.77 38.98
CA GLY A 285 -2.70 8.33 40.05
C GLY A 285 -4.02 7.73 39.54
N TYR A 286 -4.20 7.56 38.22
CA TYR A 286 -5.36 6.97 37.63
C TYR A 286 -5.03 5.59 37.03
N ARG A 287 -5.88 4.62 37.27
CA ARG A 287 -5.82 3.30 36.62
C ARG A 287 -6.24 3.43 35.16
N CYS A 288 -5.37 3.04 34.23
CA CYS A 288 -5.55 3.24 32.80
C CYS A 288 -5.32 1.97 32.01
N PHE A 289 -6.03 1.81 30.88
CA PHE A 289 -5.61 0.91 29.82
C PHE A 289 -4.44 1.52 29.04
N ARG A 290 -3.34 0.81 28.94
CA ARG A 290 -2.22 1.13 28.05
C ARG A 290 -2.36 0.36 26.76
N VAL A 291 -2.64 1.04 25.65
CA VAL A 291 -2.53 0.46 24.30
C VAL A 291 -1.13 0.84 23.78
N SER A 292 -0.24 -0.12 23.69
CA SER A 292 1.15 0.14 23.33
C SER A 292 1.30 0.55 21.85
N LYS A 293 2.38 1.28 21.54
CA LYS A 293 2.73 1.69 20.17
C LYS A 293 2.88 0.51 19.21
N GLU A 294 3.30 -0.65 19.71
CA GLU A 294 3.45 -1.87 18.92
C GLU A 294 2.10 -2.42 18.44
N PHE A 295 1.05 -2.21 19.23
CA PHE A 295 -0.31 -2.64 18.92
C PHE A 295 -1.17 -1.52 18.36
N CYS A 296 -0.94 -0.27 18.77
CA CYS A 296 -1.70 0.89 18.34
C CYS A 296 -1.51 1.19 16.84
N LYS A 297 -2.60 1.42 16.12
CA LYS A 297 -2.57 1.73 14.68
C LYS A 297 -1.84 3.05 14.37
N THR A 298 -1.68 3.92 15.35
CA THR A 298 -1.02 5.24 15.23
C THR A 298 0.46 5.24 15.58
N TYR A 299 1.03 4.09 15.98
CA TYR A 299 2.43 3.94 16.40
C TYR A 299 2.84 4.81 17.59
N ALA A 300 1.89 5.14 18.47
CA ALA A 300 2.13 5.87 19.72
C ALA A 300 1.40 5.18 20.87
N ASP A 301 2.00 5.14 22.04
CA ASP A 301 1.35 4.67 23.26
C ASP A 301 0.12 5.53 23.54
N ARG A 302 -0.97 4.89 23.96
CA ARG A 302 -2.21 5.54 24.33
C ARG A 302 -2.68 5.05 25.69
N PHE A 303 -2.95 5.97 26.58
CA PHE A 303 -3.48 5.70 27.92
C PHE A 303 -4.94 6.14 27.97
N ILE A 304 -5.82 5.25 28.41
CA ILE A 304 -7.26 5.49 28.48
C ILE A 304 -7.68 5.20 29.91
N PRO A 305 -8.10 6.19 30.70
CA PRO A 305 -8.45 5.99 32.09
C PRO A 305 -9.70 5.12 32.24
N ILE A 306 -9.74 4.37 33.34
CA ILE A 306 -10.90 3.60 33.74
C ILE A 306 -11.83 4.56 34.48
N CYS A 307 -12.99 4.82 33.90
CA CYS A 307 -14.01 5.72 34.49
C CYS A 307 -14.73 5.05 35.68
N ASP A 308 -15.41 5.87 36.50
CA ASP A 308 -16.07 5.39 37.71
C ASP A 308 -17.18 4.37 37.43
N LYS A 309 -17.90 4.52 36.31
CA LYS A 309 -18.91 3.56 35.89
C LYS A 309 -18.36 2.21 35.45
N LEU A 310 -17.09 2.17 35.01
CA LEU A 310 -16.42 0.93 34.58
C LEU A 310 -15.68 0.25 35.74
N ALA A 311 -15.12 1.03 36.64
CA ALA A 311 -14.23 0.57 37.73
C ALA A 311 -14.78 -0.60 38.55
N PRO A 312 -16.06 -0.65 38.96
CA PRO A 312 -16.62 -1.76 39.75
C PRO A 312 -16.58 -3.13 39.04
N TYR A 313 -16.50 -3.12 37.72
CA TYR A 313 -16.47 -4.34 36.90
C TYR A 313 -15.06 -4.82 36.56
N MET A 314 -14.05 -4.01 36.90
CA MET A 314 -12.63 -4.29 36.61
C MET A 314 -11.96 -5.03 37.76
N THR A 315 -12.64 -6.04 38.31
CA THR A 315 -12.07 -6.92 39.32
C THR A 315 -11.03 -7.86 38.73
N ARG A 316 -10.10 -8.32 39.55
CA ARG A 316 -9.04 -9.26 39.12
C ARG A 316 -9.65 -10.51 38.46
N GLU A 317 -10.64 -11.10 39.13
CA GLU A 317 -11.33 -12.30 38.63
C GLU A 317 -12.02 -12.06 37.26
N ALA A 318 -12.71 -10.93 37.11
CA ALA A 318 -13.38 -10.59 35.84
C ALA A 318 -12.37 -10.38 34.70
N ILE A 319 -11.23 -9.76 34.99
CA ILE A 319 -10.14 -9.55 34.03
C ILE A 319 -9.53 -10.91 33.61
N GLU A 320 -9.16 -11.75 34.56
CA GLU A 320 -8.56 -13.07 34.31
C GLU A 320 -9.49 -13.96 33.49
N LYS A 321 -10.78 -13.99 33.83
CA LYS A 321 -11.81 -14.73 33.09
C LYS A 321 -11.99 -14.22 31.66
N ALA A 322 -11.99 -12.90 31.46
CA ALA A 322 -12.07 -12.32 30.12
C ALA A 322 -10.78 -12.57 29.32
N ALA A 323 -9.62 -12.48 29.93
CA ALA A 323 -8.32 -12.73 29.29
C ALA A 323 -8.22 -14.15 28.71
N GLN A 324 -8.81 -15.14 29.35
CA GLN A 324 -8.86 -16.52 28.84
C GLN A 324 -9.61 -16.65 27.50
N THR A 325 -10.45 -15.69 27.17
CA THR A 325 -11.18 -15.66 25.88
C THR A 325 -10.39 -14.96 24.77
N CYS A 326 -9.27 -14.31 25.10
CA CYS A 326 -8.46 -13.52 24.19
C CYS A 326 -7.36 -14.37 23.59
N ILE A 327 -7.39 -14.59 22.30
CA ILE A 327 -6.43 -15.46 21.62
C ILE A 327 -5.59 -14.64 20.64
N PHE A 328 -4.28 -14.63 20.91
CA PHE A 328 -3.28 -14.06 20.01
C PHE A 328 -2.39 -15.19 19.48
N ARG A 329 -2.00 -15.12 18.19
CA ARG A 329 -1.06 -16.05 17.59
C ARG A 329 0.38 -15.57 17.88
N GLU A 330 1.35 -16.47 17.79
CA GLU A 330 2.78 -16.16 17.92
C GLU A 330 3.23 -15.08 16.91
N ASP A 331 2.66 -15.11 15.70
CA ASP A 331 2.92 -14.10 14.65
C ASP A 331 2.32 -12.71 14.94
N GLY A 332 1.72 -12.51 16.09
CA GLY A 332 1.12 -11.25 16.51
C GLY A 332 -0.28 -10.99 15.99
N ARG A 333 -0.91 -11.96 15.34
CA ARG A 333 -2.27 -11.82 14.82
C ARG A 333 -3.29 -12.20 15.88
N ARG A 334 -4.30 -11.36 16.00
CA ARG A 334 -5.47 -11.68 16.78
C ARG A 334 -6.30 -12.72 16.02
N ARG A 335 -6.62 -13.82 16.69
CA ARG A 335 -7.67 -14.72 16.21
C ARG A 335 -9.01 -14.13 16.64
N GLU A 336 -9.92 -13.84 15.69
CA GLU A 336 -11.27 -13.44 16.04
C GLU A 336 -11.88 -14.48 16.97
N SER A 337 -12.14 -14.09 18.22
CA SER A 337 -12.60 -15.02 19.23
C SER A 337 -13.99 -15.53 18.86
N SER A 338 -14.26 -16.80 19.19
CA SER A 338 -15.62 -17.34 19.07
C SER A 338 -16.64 -16.49 19.86
N GLY A 339 -16.18 -15.85 20.92
CA GLY A 339 -16.96 -14.91 21.73
C GLY A 339 -17.45 -13.69 20.94
N GLN A 340 -16.54 -13.05 20.17
CA GLN A 340 -16.92 -11.91 19.34
C GLN A 340 -17.96 -12.25 18.26
N LYS A 341 -17.77 -13.38 17.57
CA LYS A 341 -18.74 -13.85 16.56
C LYS A 341 -20.10 -14.13 17.16
N ARG A 342 -20.11 -14.79 18.32
CA ARG A 342 -21.35 -15.10 19.05
C ARG A 342 -22.02 -13.83 19.58
N TYR A 343 -21.26 -12.90 20.13
CA TYR A 343 -21.74 -11.62 20.59
C TYR A 343 -22.38 -10.84 19.45
N ASN A 344 -21.71 -10.69 18.32
CA ASN A 344 -22.26 -9.98 17.15
C ASN A 344 -23.56 -10.61 16.63
N ARG A 345 -23.71 -11.94 16.70
CA ARG A 345 -24.97 -12.61 16.37
C ARG A 345 -26.07 -12.33 17.40
N ALA A 346 -25.70 -12.29 18.67
CA ALA A 346 -26.66 -12.03 19.75
C ALA A 346 -27.21 -10.59 19.70
N VAL A 347 -26.31 -9.60 19.52
CA VAL A 347 -26.71 -8.19 19.41
C VAL A 347 -27.66 -7.94 18.24
N LYS A 348 -27.43 -8.58 17.10
CA LYS A 348 -28.29 -8.43 15.91
C LYS A 348 -29.72 -8.96 16.10
N ARG A 349 -29.98 -9.76 17.14
CA ARG A 349 -31.30 -10.25 17.46
C ARG A 349 -32.13 -9.26 18.32
N ILE A 350 -31.47 -8.21 18.81
CA ILE A 350 -32.14 -7.17 19.62
C ILE A 350 -32.82 -6.21 18.65
N PRO A 351 -34.13 -5.95 18.81
CA PRO A 351 -34.85 -4.99 17.99
C PRO A 351 -34.19 -3.60 18.00
N GLY A 352 -33.91 -3.06 16.81
CA GLY A 352 -33.21 -1.80 16.62
C GLY A 352 -31.66 -1.94 16.58
N CYS A 353 -31.12 -3.16 16.75
CA CYS A 353 -29.68 -3.44 16.66
C CYS A 353 -29.30 -4.41 15.53
N GLU A 354 -30.13 -4.64 14.54
CA GLU A 354 -29.99 -5.66 13.49
C GLU A 354 -28.69 -5.48 12.67
N SER A 355 -28.26 -4.23 12.52
CA SER A 355 -27.00 -3.88 11.83
C SER A 355 -25.83 -3.68 12.79
N CYS A 356 -26.04 -3.72 14.11
CA CYS A 356 -25.03 -3.46 15.12
C CYS A 356 -24.06 -4.65 15.30
N LYS A 357 -22.88 -4.33 15.79
CA LYS A 357 -21.82 -5.27 16.13
C LYS A 357 -20.90 -4.65 17.20
N ASP A 358 -19.91 -5.38 17.68
CA ASP A 358 -18.95 -4.89 18.68
C ASP A 358 -18.37 -3.51 18.36
N HIS A 359 -18.03 -3.24 17.08
CA HIS A 359 -17.52 -1.92 16.66
C HIS A 359 -18.51 -0.78 16.86
N SER A 360 -19.81 -1.07 16.94
CA SER A 360 -20.87 -0.06 17.19
C SER A 360 -20.71 0.58 18.56
N TRP A 361 -20.09 -0.08 19.54
CA TRP A 361 -19.77 0.51 20.85
C TRP A 361 -18.78 1.66 20.75
N ARG A 362 -17.85 1.57 19.83
CA ARG A 362 -16.91 2.68 19.62
C ARG A 362 -17.59 3.91 19.05
N VAL A 363 -18.55 3.70 18.13
CA VAL A 363 -19.38 4.79 17.63
C VAL A 363 -20.26 5.34 18.75
N TYR A 364 -20.87 4.46 19.56
CA TYR A 364 -21.65 4.84 20.74
C TYR A 364 -20.87 5.74 21.69
N ALA A 365 -19.71 5.28 22.16
CA ALA A 365 -18.88 6.05 23.08
C ALA A 365 -18.48 7.43 22.52
N GLN A 366 -18.10 7.46 21.24
CA GLN A 366 -17.76 8.72 20.56
C GLN A 366 -18.96 9.66 20.50
N THR A 367 -20.13 9.16 20.12
CA THR A 367 -21.35 9.96 20.01
C THR A 367 -21.78 10.50 21.37
N MET A 368 -21.79 9.65 22.40
CA MET A 368 -22.18 10.07 23.76
C MET A 368 -21.25 11.14 24.32
N MET A 369 -19.95 11.06 24.09
CA MET A 369 -19.01 12.11 24.48
C MET A 369 -19.27 13.43 23.74
N ILE A 370 -19.53 13.38 22.44
CA ILE A 370 -19.84 14.57 21.64
C ILE A 370 -21.13 15.22 22.11
N GLU A 371 -22.21 14.44 22.30
CA GLU A 371 -23.51 14.91 22.79
C GLU A 371 -23.42 15.49 24.22
N ALA A 372 -22.50 14.97 25.04
CA ALA A 372 -22.20 15.50 26.37
C ALA A 372 -21.28 16.74 26.37
N GLY A 373 -20.99 17.31 25.19
CA GLY A 373 -20.18 18.52 25.03
C GLY A 373 -18.70 18.32 25.41
N VAL A 374 -18.17 17.11 25.22
CA VAL A 374 -16.71 16.86 25.41
C VAL A 374 -15.93 17.46 24.24
N ASP A 375 -14.84 18.14 24.56
CA ASP A 375 -13.94 18.71 23.57
C ASP A 375 -13.47 17.67 22.54
N ASP A 376 -13.49 18.01 21.26
CA ASP A 376 -13.15 17.11 20.14
C ASP A 376 -11.72 16.58 20.22
N LEU A 377 -10.78 17.34 20.77
CA LEU A 377 -9.40 16.90 20.97
C LEU A 377 -9.33 15.78 22.02
N ILE A 378 -10.11 15.90 23.10
CA ILE A 378 -10.18 14.87 24.14
C ILE A 378 -10.83 13.60 23.55
N VAL A 379 -11.95 13.75 22.82
CA VAL A 379 -12.61 12.61 22.14
C VAL A 379 -11.64 11.91 21.20
N LYS A 380 -10.96 12.64 20.33
CA LYS A 380 -9.98 12.09 19.39
C LYS A 380 -8.84 11.39 20.10
N ARG A 381 -8.36 11.93 21.22
CA ARG A 381 -7.29 11.33 22.02
C ARG A 381 -7.72 10.00 22.64
N ILE A 382 -8.90 9.95 23.24
CA ILE A 382 -9.48 8.73 23.82
C ILE A 382 -9.67 7.68 22.73
N ILE A 383 -10.32 8.06 21.63
CA ILE A 383 -10.62 7.17 20.51
C ILE A 383 -9.34 6.77 19.74
N GLY A 384 -8.30 7.59 19.72
CA GLY A 384 -7.06 7.33 18.98
C GLY A 384 -7.22 7.55 17.48
N HIS A 385 -7.85 8.64 17.09
CA HIS A 385 -7.83 9.14 15.72
C HIS A 385 -6.61 10.02 15.50
N LYS A 386 -5.92 9.90 14.35
CA LYS A 386 -4.92 10.88 13.91
C LYS A 386 -5.64 12.07 13.31
N ASP A 387 -5.36 13.25 13.82
CA ASP A 387 -5.71 14.49 13.14
C ASP A 387 -4.50 14.97 12.33
N SER A 388 -4.50 14.67 11.03
CA SER A 388 -3.40 15.05 10.13
C SER A 388 -3.37 16.54 9.80
N LYS A 389 -4.40 17.29 10.19
CA LYS A 389 -4.55 18.70 9.84
C LYS A 389 -4.19 19.66 10.97
N ASN A 390 -3.96 19.18 12.19
CA ASN A 390 -3.76 20.03 13.34
C ASN A 390 -2.37 19.80 13.99
N VAL A 391 -1.43 20.68 13.65
CA VAL A 391 -0.05 20.66 14.20
C VAL A 391 -0.04 20.77 15.73
N HIS A 392 -1.02 21.47 16.33
CA HIS A 392 -1.18 21.58 17.78
C HIS A 392 -1.52 20.27 18.49
N TYR A 393 -1.97 19.26 17.77
CA TYR A 393 -2.33 17.95 18.32
C TYR A 393 -1.12 17.20 18.95
N GLY A 394 0.10 17.51 18.50
CA GLY A 394 1.33 16.96 19.05
C GLY A 394 1.79 17.64 20.35
N TYR A 395 1.32 18.85 20.62
CA TYR A 395 1.80 19.67 21.73
C TYR A 395 0.83 19.72 22.93
N THR A 396 -0.44 19.39 22.75
CA THR A 396 -1.43 19.38 23.82
C THR A 396 -1.64 17.97 24.34
N ALA A 397 -0.96 17.58 25.39
CA ALA A 397 -1.27 16.37 26.14
C ALA A 397 -2.58 16.61 26.90
N ALA A 398 -3.68 15.96 26.46
CA ALA A 398 -4.86 15.89 27.30
C ALA A 398 -4.50 15.14 28.58
N ARG A 399 -4.63 15.78 29.73
CA ARG A 399 -4.35 15.14 31.02
C ARG A 399 -5.27 13.95 31.22
N VAL A 400 -4.79 12.91 31.87
CA VAL A 400 -5.55 11.69 32.18
C VAL A 400 -6.85 12.03 32.91
N GLU A 401 -6.81 13.00 33.83
CA GLU A 401 -7.99 13.52 34.53
C GLU A 401 -9.09 14.06 33.61
N ALA A 402 -8.72 14.85 32.59
CA ALA A 402 -9.68 15.39 31.63
C ALA A 402 -10.35 14.28 30.80
N MET A 403 -9.57 13.27 30.41
CA MET A 403 -10.11 12.10 29.72
C MET A 403 -11.04 11.29 30.62
N LYS A 404 -10.69 11.12 31.90
CA LYS A 404 -11.58 10.44 32.88
C LYS A 404 -12.91 11.17 33.03
N LYS A 405 -12.87 12.48 33.25
CA LYS A 405 -14.08 13.32 33.33
C LYS A 405 -14.96 13.23 32.07
N ALA A 406 -14.30 13.11 30.91
CA ALA A 406 -15.02 12.92 29.64
C ALA A 406 -15.71 11.55 29.57
N LEU A 407 -15.05 10.48 30.00
CA LEU A 407 -15.61 9.13 30.01
C LEU A 407 -16.73 8.94 31.04
N ASP A 408 -16.63 9.61 32.19
CA ASP A 408 -17.67 9.59 33.22
C ASP A 408 -19.01 10.22 32.75
N LYS A 409 -18.97 11.04 31.68
CA LYS A 409 -20.20 11.59 31.05
C LYS A 409 -20.95 10.57 30.20
N ILE A 410 -20.33 9.47 29.79
CA ILE A 410 -21.00 8.42 29.00
C ILE A 410 -22.07 7.75 29.85
N PRO A 411 -23.34 7.66 29.39
CA PRO A 411 -24.46 7.10 30.15
C PRO A 411 -24.33 5.57 30.40
#